data_047d14c2e1302aeb489fc5a2a8e54308
#
_entry.id   047d14c2e1302aeb489fc5a2a8e54308
#
_cell.length_a   1.000
_cell.length_b   1.000
_cell.length_c   1.000
_cell.angle_alpha   90.00
_cell.angle_beta   90.00
_cell.angle_gamma   90.00
#
_symmetry.space_group_name_H-M   'P 1'
#
loop_
_entity.id
_entity.type
_entity.pdbx_description
1 polymer ?
#
loop_
_entity_poly.entity_id
_entity_poly.type
_entity_poly.pdbx_seq_one_letter_code
_entity_poly.pdbx_strand_id
1 'polypeptide(L)'
;VLGESYRMLSDVKLLSLELMGLFGEMEVFLNENNEFEDRETVLDLYFKIRDFLYVSDRLDENYKIYSRLLPDGSFMVKLMCVNPSGCLRECLGKGVGTVFFSATLLPIRYYKELLSGSQEEYAVYAKSPFKAENRLVLAASDVSSRYSRRGKDQYERISDYIEAVIRGKTGNYILFFPSYQFLEAVQDIFEKRQAE
;
A
#
# COMPACT_ATOMS: atom_id res chain seq x y z
N VAL A 1 -2.75 -9.31 14.23
CA VAL A 1 -2.84 -10.09 12.98
C VAL A 1 -2.73 -11.55 13.36
N LEU A 2 -3.80 -12.10 13.92
CA LEU A 2 -3.85 -13.50 14.32
C LEU A 2 -4.86 -14.19 13.41
N GLY A 3 -4.39 -15.02 12.49
CA GLY A 3 -5.25 -15.89 11.72
C GLY A 3 -4.86 -16.12 10.25
N GLU A 4 -4.01 -15.32 9.66
CA GLU A 4 -3.55 -15.57 8.30
C GLU A 4 -2.19 -16.29 8.33
N SER A 5 -2.20 -17.59 8.02
CA SER A 5 -0.96 -18.34 7.87
C SER A 5 -0.27 -17.94 6.58
N TYR A 6 0.90 -17.36 6.67
CA TYR A 6 1.81 -17.16 5.54
C TYR A 6 3.04 -18.05 5.70
N ARG A 7 3.65 -18.43 4.61
CA ARG A 7 4.89 -19.18 4.56
C ARG A 7 5.96 -18.41 3.81
N MET A 8 7.11 -18.20 4.43
CA MET A 8 8.28 -17.65 3.74
C MET A 8 8.85 -18.70 2.78
N LEU A 9 9.19 -18.26 1.59
CA LEU A 9 9.81 -19.08 0.55
C LEU A 9 11.26 -18.65 0.35
N SER A 10 12.12 -19.61 0.06
CA SER A 10 13.54 -19.36 -0.23
C SER A 10 13.73 -18.78 -1.63
N ASP A 11 12.95 -19.27 -2.60
CA ASP A 11 12.98 -18.84 -3.99
C ASP A 11 11.67 -19.19 -4.71
N VAL A 12 11.56 -18.79 -5.96
CA VAL A 12 10.44 -19.09 -6.88
C VAL A 12 10.93 -19.67 -8.21
N LYS A 13 12.13 -20.26 -8.24
CA LYS A 13 12.78 -20.70 -9.49
C LYS A 13 11.93 -21.64 -10.32
N LEU A 14 11.35 -22.67 -9.70
CA LEU A 14 10.50 -23.62 -10.40
C LEU A 14 9.24 -22.96 -10.96
N LEU A 15 8.58 -22.12 -10.15
CA LEU A 15 7.41 -21.38 -10.61
C LEU A 15 7.76 -20.44 -11.77
N SER A 16 8.88 -19.73 -11.68
CA SER A 16 9.34 -18.84 -12.74
C SER A 16 9.64 -19.60 -14.04
N LEU A 17 10.24 -20.79 -13.94
CA LEU A 17 10.53 -21.63 -15.11
C LEU A 17 9.25 -22.06 -15.85
N GLU A 18 8.26 -22.53 -15.11
CA GLU A 18 6.95 -22.93 -15.67
C GLU A 18 6.22 -21.72 -16.27
N LEU A 19 6.25 -20.58 -15.57
CA LEU A 19 5.65 -19.35 -16.10
C LEU A 19 6.37 -18.79 -17.33
N MET A 20 7.68 -18.98 -17.47
CA MET A 20 8.42 -18.63 -18.68
C MET A 20 7.97 -19.47 -19.88
N GLY A 21 7.77 -20.78 -19.67
CA GLY A 21 7.22 -21.66 -20.71
C GLY A 21 5.83 -21.19 -21.16
N LEU A 22 4.93 -21.00 -20.22
CA LEU A 22 3.58 -20.52 -20.50
C LEU A 22 3.58 -19.12 -21.17
N PHE A 23 4.44 -18.22 -20.73
CA PHE A 23 4.60 -16.89 -21.32
C PHE A 23 4.97 -16.95 -22.79
N GLY A 24 5.95 -17.82 -23.15
CA GLY A 24 6.34 -18.02 -24.54
C GLY A 24 5.23 -18.60 -25.42
N GLU A 25 4.49 -19.60 -24.91
CA GLU A 25 3.33 -20.17 -25.62
C GLU A 25 2.21 -19.13 -25.81
N MET A 26 1.93 -18.34 -24.79
CA MET A 26 0.94 -17.25 -24.88
C MET A 26 1.35 -16.18 -25.88
N GLU A 27 2.65 -15.85 -25.96
CA GLU A 27 3.16 -14.87 -26.92
C GLU A 27 2.95 -15.35 -28.37
N VAL A 28 3.26 -16.61 -28.65
CA VAL A 28 2.99 -17.22 -29.97
C VAL A 28 1.50 -17.21 -30.28
N PHE A 29 0.66 -17.67 -29.34
CA PHE A 29 -0.79 -17.72 -29.51
C PHE A 29 -1.39 -16.32 -29.79
N LEU A 30 -0.99 -15.31 -29.03
CA LEU A 30 -1.50 -13.94 -29.16
C LEU A 30 -1.07 -13.27 -30.47
N ASN A 31 0.10 -13.64 -31.01
CA ASN A 31 0.58 -13.14 -32.31
C ASN A 31 -0.16 -13.80 -33.48
N GLU A 32 -0.55 -15.06 -33.36
CA GLU A 32 -1.28 -15.80 -34.39
C GLU A 32 -2.78 -15.53 -34.38
N ASN A 33 -3.34 -15.12 -33.22
CA ASN A 33 -4.78 -14.94 -33.01
C ASN A 33 -5.07 -13.52 -32.53
N ASN A 34 -5.46 -12.64 -33.43
CA ASN A 34 -5.76 -11.24 -33.08
C ASN A 34 -7.14 -11.06 -32.44
N GLU A 35 -8.11 -11.90 -32.78
CA GLU A 35 -9.48 -11.83 -32.30
C GLU A 35 -9.96 -13.21 -31.83
N PHE A 36 -10.36 -13.33 -30.58
CA PHE A 36 -10.99 -14.52 -29.99
C PHE A 36 -11.78 -14.14 -28.72
N GLU A 37 -12.66 -15.02 -28.31
CA GLU A 37 -13.44 -14.86 -27.07
C GLU A 37 -12.49 -14.78 -25.87
N ASP A 38 -12.80 -13.94 -24.91
CA ASP A 38 -12.00 -13.72 -23.68
C ASP A 38 -10.55 -13.18 -23.88
N ARG A 39 -10.27 -12.57 -25.02
CA ARG A 39 -8.93 -12.01 -25.32
C ARG A 39 -8.41 -11.07 -24.23
N GLU A 40 -9.27 -10.25 -23.64
CA GLU A 40 -8.87 -9.33 -22.56
C GLU A 40 -8.42 -10.06 -21.30
N THR A 41 -9.10 -11.15 -20.93
CA THR A 41 -8.73 -12.00 -19.80
C THR A 41 -7.38 -12.68 -20.01
N VAL A 42 -7.13 -13.16 -21.24
CA VAL A 42 -5.86 -13.78 -21.60
C VAL A 42 -4.72 -12.75 -21.58
N LEU A 43 -4.98 -11.54 -22.09
CA LEU A 43 -3.99 -10.44 -22.03
C LEU A 43 -3.68 -10.00 -20.60
N ASP A 44 -4.68 -9.94 -19.74
CA ASP A 44 -4.49 -9.61 -18.33
C ASP A 44 -3.59 -10.64 -17.64
N LEU A 45 -3.83 -11.94 -17.90
CA LEU A 45 -2.96 -13.01 -17.41
C LEU A 45 -1.54 -12.91 -17.99
N TYR A 46 -1.40 -12.67 -19.29
CA TYR A 46 -0.12 -12.49 -19.96
C TYR A 46 0.70 -11.38 -19.32
N PHE A 47 0.10 -10.21 -19.08
CA PHE A 47 0.78 -9.09 -18.45
C PHE A 47 1.13 -9.38 -16.98
N LYS A 48 0.28 -10.06 -16.24
CA LYS A 48 0.58 -10.48 -14.86
C LYS A 48 1.76 -11.45 -14.79
N ILE A 49 1.84 -12.41 -15.71
CA ILE A 49 2.97 -13.34 -15.79
C ILE A 49 4.25 -12.56 -16.15
N ARG A 50 4.20 -11.70 -17.15
CA ARG A 50 5.33 -10.84 -17.54
C ARG A 50 5.86 -10.03 -16.37
N ASP A 51 4.98 -9.36 -15.64
CA ASP A 51 5.34 -8.52 -14.50
C ASP A 51 5.92 -9.34 -13.35
N PHE A 52 5.39 -10.53 -13.11
CA PHE A 52 5.95 -11.47 -12.13
C PHE A 52 7.36 -11.91 -12.53
N LEU A 53 7.56 -12.32 -13.77
CA LEU A 53 8.87 -12.76 -14.30
C LEU A 53 9.88 -11.60 -14.27
N TYR A 54 9.45 -10.38 -14.63
CA TYR A 54 10.28 -9.19 -14.56
C TYR A 54 10.81 -8.91 -13.15
N VAL A 55 9.98 -9.07 -12.12
CA VAL A 55 10.38 -8.93 -10.73
C VAL A 55 11.21 -10.12 -10.26
N SER A 56 10.83 -11.35 -10.65
CA SER A 56 11.54 -12.57 -10.30
C SER A 56 13.01 -12.57 -10.75
N ASP A 57 13.28 -12.01 -11.93
CA ASP A 57 14.63 -11.87 -12.50
C ASP A 57 15.51 -10.85 -11.76
N ARG A 58 14.90 -10.00 -10.92
CA ARG A 58 15.56 -8.93 -10.16
C ARG A 58 15.60 -9.17 -8.64
N LEU A 59 15.28 -10.38 -8.22
CA LEU A 59 15.29 -10.72 -6.79
C LEU A 59 16.71 -10.67 -6.22
N ASP A 60 16.85 -9.91 -5.14
CA ASP A 60 18.06 -9.78 -4.34
C ASP A 60 17.71 -9.84 -2.83
N GLU A 61 18.66 -9.52 -1.96
CA GLU A 61 18.46 -9.48 -0.50
C GLU A 61 17.41 -8.47 -0.03
N ASN A 62 17.07 -7.49 -0.87
CA ASN A 62 16.06 -6.47 -0.58
C ASN A 62 14.63 -6.96 -0.79
N TYR A 63 14.46 -8.18 -1.31
CA TYR A 63 13.16 -8.80 -1.49
C TYR A 63 12.86 -9.86 -0.43
N LYS A 64 11.59 -10.01 -0.11
CA LYS A 64 11.05 -11.13 0.68
C LYS A 64 9.98 -11.84 -0.15
N ILE A 65 10.07 -13.16 -0.17
CA ILE A 65 9.15 -14.01 -0.91
C ILE A 65 8.27 -14.75 0.09
N TYR A 66 6.97 -14.65 -0.06
CA TYR A 66 6.06 -15.40 0.78
C TYR A 66 4.81 -15.86 0.02
N SER A 67 4.21 -16.92 0.52
CA SER A 67 2.94 -17.43 0.04
C SER A 67 1.91 -17.45 1.15
N ARG A 68 0.65 -17.33 0.80
CA ARG A 68 -0.49 -17.56 1.70
C ARG A 68 -1.71 -18.06 0.96
N LEU A 69 -2.54 -18.81 1.67
CA LEU A 69 -3.88 -19.13 1.24
C LEU A 69 -4.82 -18.00 1.66
N LEU A 70 -5.58 -17.47 0.71
CA LEU A 70 -6.56 -16.42 0.96
C LEU A 70 -7.89 -17.01 1.46
N PRO A 71 -8.77 -16.21 2.10
CA PRO A 71 -10.06 -16.68 2.62
C PRO A 71 -11.00 -17.26 1.56
N ASP A 72 -10.85 -16.83 0.31
CA ASP A 72 -11.60 -17.32 -0.86
C ASP A 72 -11.07 -18.65 -1.41
N GLY A 73 -10.04 -19.23 -0.78
CA GLY A 73 -9.36 -20.45 -1.21
C GLY A 73 -8.28 -20.24 -2.28
N SER A 74 -8.07 -19.04 -2.77
CA SER A 74 -7.00 -18.76 -3.72
C SER A 74 -5.62 -18.79 -3.06
N PHE A 75 -4.60 -19.17 -3.84
CA PHE A 75 -3.22 -19.23 -3.39
C PHE A 75 -2.44 -18.05 -3.95
N MET A 76 -1.80 -17.28 -3.07
CA MET A 76 -1.02 -16.12 -3.43
C MET A 76 0.47 -16.36 -3.18
N VAL A 77 1.30 -16.04 -4.18
CA VAL A 77 2.75 -15.87 -4.04
C VAL A 77 3.08 -14.39 -4.23
N LYS A 78 3.81 -13.81 -3.31
CA LYS A 78 4.20 -12.40 -3.37
C LYS A 78 5.70 -12.20 -3.30
N LEU A 79 6.22 -11.47 -4.28
CA LEU A 79 7.58 -10.96 -4.34
C LEU A 79 7.55 -9.53 -3.78
N MET A 80 7.94 -9.36 -2.52
CA MET A 80 7.83 -8.08 -1.82
C MET A 80 9.17 -7.37 -1.76
N CYS A 81 9.30 -6.27 -2.45
CA CYS A 81 10.44 -5.37 -2.30
C CYS A 81 10.35 -4.67 -0.94
N VAL A 82 11.31 -4.90 -0.06
CA VAL A 82 11.42 -4.28 1.26
C VAL A 82 12.23 -3.00 1.20
N ASN A 83 13.28 -2.99 0.37
CA ASN A 83 14.11 -1.81 0.16
C ASN A 83 14.26 -1.52 -1.34
N PRO A 84 13.59 -0.49 -1.87
CA PRO A 84 13.63 -0.16 -3.30
C PRO A 84 14.85 0.66 -3.72
N SER A 85 15.74 1.05 -2.81
CA SER A 85 16.82 2.01 -3.09
C SER A 85 17.75 1.59 -4.22
N GLY A 86 18.03 0.29 -4.37
CA GLY A 86 18.86 -0.25 -5.46
C GLY A 86 18.23 -0.02 -6.84
N CYS A 87 16.97 -0.45 -7.00
CA CYS A 87 16.22 -0.27 -8.26
C CYS A 87 15.99 1.22 -8.58
N LEU A 88 15.68 2.02 -7.56
CA LEU A 88 15.49 3.46 -7.73
C LEU A 88 16.79 4.13 -8.19
N ARG A 89 17.94 3.77 -7.61
CA ARG A 89 19.24 4.32 -8.00
C ARG A 89 19.55 4.07 -9.49
N GLU A 90 19.26 2.88 -10.00
CA GLU A 90 19.39 2.61 -11.43
C GLU A 90 18.51 3.52 -12.29
N CYS A 91 17.27 3.74 -11.87
CA CYS A 91 16.35 4.64 -12.57
C CYS A 91 16.81 6.09 -12.50
N LEU A 92 17.26 6.53 -11.32
CA LEU A 92 17.76 7.89 -11.10
C LEU A 92 19.02 8.20 -11.91
N GLY A 93 19.90 7.20 -12.08
CA GLY A 93 21.13 7.32 -12.88
C GLY A 93 20.88 7.54 -14.37
N LYS A 94 19.67 7.30 -14.87
CA LYS A 94 19.29 7.58 -16.27
C LYS A 94 18.84 9.04 -16.49
N GLY A 95 18.56 9.77 -15.40
CA GLY A 95 18.13 11.17 -15.44
C GLY A 95 19.27 12.14 -15.19
N VAL A 96 19.11 13.39 -15.63
CA VAL A 96 20.06 14.49 -15.34
C VAL A 96 19.91 14.99 -13.91
N GLY A 97 18.72 14.92 -13.35
CA GLY A 97 18.42 15.31 -11.97
C GLY A 97 17.02 14.84 -11.56
N THR A 98 16.85 14.62 -10.28
CA THR A 98 15.58 14.16 -9.72
C THR A 98 15.24 14.96 -8.47
N VAL A 99 13.98 15.29 -8.30
CA VAL A 99 13.45 15.95 -7.11
C VAL A 99 12.35 15.10 -6.51
N PHE A 100 12.54 14.66 -5.27
CA PHE A 100 11.49 14.06 -4.46
C PHE A 100 10.85 15.11 -3.57
N PHE A 101 9.53 15.13 -3.52
CA PHE A 101 8.82 16.07 -2.64
C PHE A 101 7.58 15.40 -2.02
N SER A 102 7.35 15.70 -0.75
CA SER A 102 6.16 15.30 -0.02
C SER A 102 6.04 16.14 1.25
N ALA A 103 4.84 16.28 1.78
CA ALA A 103 4.61 16.88 3.09
C ALA A 103 5.16 16.02 4.26
N THR A 104 5.49 14.76 4.01
CA THR A 104 5.78 13.74 5.04
C THR A 104 7.14 13.04 4.86
N LEU A 105 8.10 13.63 4.13
CA LEU A 105 9.46 13.08 4.00
C LEU A 105 10.29 13.28 5.29
N LEU A 106 9.72 12.86 6.43
CA LEU A 106 10.38 12.92 7.74
C LEU A 106 10.31 11.55 8.44
N PRO A 107 11.40 11.09 9.06
CA PRO A 107 12.72 11.70 9.14
C PRO A 107 13.47 11.69 7.82
N ILE A 108 14.09 12.79 7.45
CA ILE A 108 14.71 12.96 6.12
C ILE A 108 15.82 11.93 5.83
N ARG A 109 16.59 11.51 6.84
CA ARG A 109 17.64 10.49 6.70
C ARG A 109 17.10 9.15 6.24
N TYR A 110 15.96 8.73 6.78
CA TYR A 110 15.30 7.49 6.38
C TYR A 110 14.89 7.52 4.90
N TYR A 111 14.29 8.63 4.46
CA TYR A 111 13.86 8.76 3.07
C TYR A 111 15.03 8.92 2.08
N LYS A 112 16.11 9.58 2.46
CA LYS A 112 17.33 9.61 1.64
C LYS A 112 17.85 8.19 1.40
N GLU A 113 17.98 7.38 2.45
CA GLU A 113 18.41 5.99 2.34
C GLU A 113 17.46 5.16 1.48
N LEU A 114 16.16 5.28 1.71
CA LEU A 114 15.14 4.49 1.02
C LEU A 114 14.99 4.86 -0.46
N LEU A 115 15.12 6.13 -0.83
CA LEU A 115 14.86 6.62 -2.18
C LEU A 115 16.11 6.68 -3.05
N SER A 116 17.26 7.02 -2.50
CA SER A 116 18.50 7.14 -3.27
C SER A 116 19.60 6.18 -2.83
N GLY A 117 19.48 5.61 -1.63
CA GLY A 117 20.53 4.79 -1.01
C GLY A 117 21.77 5.61 -0.63
N SER A 118 21.64 6.93 -0.51
CA SER A 118 22.73 7.86 -0.15
C SER A 118 22.25 8.89 0.85
N GLN A 119 23.18 9.42 1.65
CA GLN A 119 22.90 10.49 2.59
C GLN A 119 23.42 11.86 2.08
N GLU A 120 24.10 11.86 0.93
CA GLU A 120 24.82 13.03 0.42
C GLU A 120 23.94 14.02 -0.36
N GLU A 121 22.73 13.56 -0.80
CA GLU A 121 21.82 14.41 -1.56
C GLU A 121 21.32 15.60 -0.74
N TYR A 122 21.04 16.69 -1.46
CA TYR A 122 20.45 17.88 -0.86
C TYR A 122 19.05 17.62 -0.32
N ALA A 123 18.72 18.27 0.78
CA ALA A 123 17.37 18.28 1.32
C ALA A 123 16.96 19.71 1.69
N VAL A 124 15.78 20.09 1.25
CA VAL A 124 15.18 21.39 1.55
C VAL A 124 13.96 21.17 2.44
N TYR A 125 13.94 21.87 3.55
CA TYR A 125 12.80 21.88 4.45
C TYR A 125 11.98 23.14 4.23
N ALA A 126 10.85 23.00 3.56
CA ALA A 126 9.90 24.10 3.37
C ALA A 126 9.04 24.26 4.63
N LYS A 127 9.06 25.44 5.23
CA LYS A 127 8.18 25.74 6.37
C LYS A 127 6.72 25.78 5.91
N SER A 128 5.83 25.32 6.79
CA SER A 128 4.40 25.44 6.55
C SER A 128 3.98 26.90 6.39
N PRO A 129 3.19 27.27 5.36
CA PRO A 129 2.62 28.58 5.21
C PRO A 129 1.48 28.85 6.22
N PHE A 130 0.97 27.80 6.85
CA PHE A 130 -0.12 27.91 7.82
C PHE A 130 0.44 28.28 9.20
N LYS A 131 -0.10 29.34 9.80
CA LYS A 131 0.30 29.80 11.12
C LYS A 131 -0.11 28.79 12.20
N ALA A 132 0.82 28.45 13.10
CA ALA A 132 0.56 27.48 14.18
C ALA A 132 -0.56 27.93 15.15
N GLU A 133 -0.71 29.25 15.34
CA GLU A 133 -1.76 29.86 16.17
C GLU A 133 -3.18 29.62 15.66
N ASN A 134 -3.34 29.33 14.37
CA ASN A 134 -4.63 29.01 13.76
C ASN A 134 -4.97 27.51 13.82
N ARG A 135 -4.16 26.72 14.52
CA ARG A 135 -4.32 25.28 14.64
C ARG A 135 -4.66 24.88 16.07
N LEU A 136 -5.86 24.33 16.26
CA LEU A 136 -6.24 23.64 17.47
C LEU A 136 -5.98 22.13 17.29
N VAL A 137 -5.19 21.53 18.18
CA VAL A 137 -4.96 20.09 18.22
C VAL A 137 -5.53 19.52 19.51
N LEU A 138 -6.46 18.59 19.37
CA LEU A 138 -7.07 17.87 20.49
C LEU A 138 -6.68 16.40 20.38
N ALA A 139 -6.38 15.77 21.50
CA ALA A 139 -6.06 14.35 21.57
C ALA A 139 -7.02 13.65 22.55
N ALA A 140 -7.78 12.68 22.05
CA ALA A 140 -8.59 11.79 22.88
C ALA A 140 -7.71 10.64 23.39
N SER A 141 -7.57 10.51 24.70
CA SER A 141 -6.69 9.50 25.32
C SER A 141 -7.39 8.18 25.66
N ASP A 142 -8.71 8.15 25.61
CA ASP A 142 -9.57 7.02 25.97
C ASP A 142 -10.01 6.16 24.79
N VAL A 143 -9.66 6.56 23.56
CA VAL A 143 -9.91 5.80 22.33
C VAL A 143 -8.61 5.33 21.68
N SER A 144 -8.69 4.26 20.89
CA SER A 144 -7.53 3.68 20.25
C SER A 144 -7.88 3.08 18.89
N SER A 145 -7.03 3.35 17.90
CA SER A 145 -7.10 2.71 16.56
C SER A 145 -6.30 1.41 16.48
N ARG A 146 -5.59 1.01 17.55
CA ARG A 146 -4.79 -0.23 17.57
C ARG A 146 -5.66 -1.44 17.30
N TYR A 147 -5.18 -2.34 16.44
CA TYR A 147 -5.91 -3.55 16.04
C TYR A 147 -6.41 -4.38 17.23
N SER A 148 -5.56 -4.57 18.25
CA SER A 148 -5.87 -5.35 19.45
C SER A 148 -6.93 -4.70 20.38
N ARG A 149 -7.28 -3.43 20.15
CA ARG A 149 -8.29 -2.70 20.93
C ARG A 149 -9.55 -2.37 20.13
N ARG A 150 -9.62 -2.81 18.86
CA ARG A 150 -10.79 -2.57 18.01
C ARG A 150 -11.98 -3.35 18.53
N GLY A 151 -13.12 -2.70 18.55
CA GLY A 151 -14.39 -3.29 19.00
C GLY A 151 -15.48 -2.25 19.06
N LYS A 152 -16.71 -2.69 19.25
CA LYS A 152 -17.91 -1.86 19.23
C LYS A 152 -17.80 -0.66 20.17
N ASP A 153 -17.36 -0.86 21.41
CA ASP A 153 -17.22 0.23 22.40
C ASP A 153 -16.27 1.33 21.93
N GLN A 154 -15.17 0.96 21.24
CA GLN A 154 -14.23 1.92 20.69
C GLN A 154 -14.84 2.71 19.52
N TYR A 155 -15.58 2.04 18.67
CA TYR A 155 -16.23 2.67 17.53
C TYR A 155 -17.36 3.62 17.99
N GLU A 156 -18.11 3.25 19.02
CA GLU A 156 -19.14 4.09 19.64
C GLU A 156 -18.53 5.37 20.22
N ARG A 157 -17.45 5.26 20.99
CA ARG A 157 -16.74 6.43 21.54
C ARG A 157 -16.16 7.35 20.47
N ILE A 158 -15.60 6.77 19.41
CA ILE A 158 -15.09 7.55 18.29
C ILE A 158 -16.24 8.30 17.60
N SER A 159 -17.38 7.64 17.42
CA SER A 159 -18.60 8.29 16.91
C SER A 159 -19.07 9.43 17.81
N ASP A 160 -19.01 9.29 19.14
CA ASP A 160 -19.32 10.37 20.09
C ASP A 160 -18.40 11.59 19.90
N TYR A 161 -17.10 11.37 19.71
CA TYR A 161 -16.15 12.43 19.41
C TYR A 161 -16.42 13.13 18.10
N ILE A 162 -16.77 12.38 17.06
CA ILE A 162 -17.14 12.93 15.74
C ILE A 162 -18.35 13.84 15.89
N GLU A 163 -19.40 13.36 16.57
CA GLU A 163 -20.61 14.15 16.82
C GLU A 163 -20.31 15.43 17.62
N ALA A 164 -19.53 15.32 18.69
CA ALA A 164 -19.16 16.47 19.52
C ALA A 164 -18.43 17.56 18.70
N VAL A 165 -17.51 17.15 17.80
CA VAL A 165 -16.79 18.07 16.93
C VAL A 165 -17.73 18.74 15.92
N ILE A 166 -18.62 17.98 15.28
CA ILE A 166 -19.56 18.48 14.29
C ILE A 166 -20.58 19.45 14.92
N ARG A 167 -21.08 19.10 16.09
CA ARG A 167 -22.01 19.98 16.85
C ARG A 167 -21.35 21.25 17.35
N GLY A 168 -20.04 21.22 17.59
CA GLY A 168 -19.29 22.38 18.09
C GLY A 168 -19.17 23.53 17.09
N LYS A 169 -19.16 23.24 15.80
CA LYS A 169 -19.07 24.26 14.74
C LYS A 169 -19.62 23.73 13.42
N THR A 170 -20.44 24.48 12.75
CA THR A 170 -20.88 24.17 11.38
C THR A 170 -19.73 24.34 10.39
N GLY A 171 -19.49 23.35 9.54
CA GLY A 171 -18.41 23.40 8.55
C GLY A 171 -18.22 22.08 7.80
N ASN A 172 -17.17 22.02 7.01
CA ASN A 172 -16.76 20.79 6.33
C ASN A 172 -15.73 20.06 7.17
N TYR A 173 -15.89 18.76 7.31
CA TYR A 173 -15.01 17.90 8.09
C TYR A 173 -14.45 16.79 7.22
N ILE A 174 -13.18 16.45 7.44
CA ILE A 174 -12.52 15.32 6.78
C ILE A 174 -12.07 14.37 7.90
N LEU A 175 -12.51 13.11 7.82
CA LEU A 175 -12.19 12.06 8.78
C LEU A 175 -11.24 11.06 8.13
N PHE A 176 -10.10 10.81 8.77
CA PHE A 176 -9.12 9.82 8.32
C PHE A 176 -9.13 8.60 9.24
N PHE A 177 -9.21 7.43 8.63
CA PHE A 177 -9.25 6.15 9.34
C PHE A 177 -8.08 5.26 8.96
N PRO A 178 -7.62 4.36 9.84
CA PRO A 178 -6.46 3.49 9.58
C PRO A 178 -6.74 2.38 8.55
N SER A 179 -8.01 2.09 8.23
CA SER A 179 -8.43 1.12 7.22
C SER A 179 -9.89 1.33 6.83
N TYR A 180 -10.28 0.84 5.65
CA TYR A 180 -11.69 0.86 5.20
C TYR A 180 -12.61 0.11 6.17
N GLN A 181 -12.21 -1.07 6.64
CA GLN A 181 -12.98 -1.82 7.62
C GLN A 181 -13.25 -1.04 8.92
N PHE A 182 -12.27 -0.23 9.36
CA PHE A 182 -12.44 0.62 10.52
C PHE A 182 -13.39 1.79 10.23
N LEU A 183 -13.27 2.39 9.05
CA LEU A 183 -14.16 3.45 8.57
C LEU A 183 -15.61 2.95 8.54
N GLU A 184 -15.88 1.84 7.86
CA GLU A 184 -17.20 1.24 7.74
C GLU A 184 -17.83 0.96 9.13
N ALA A 185 -17.05 0.38 10.04
CA ALA A 185 -17.53 0.07 11.39
C ALA A 185 -17.92 1.32 12.20
N VAL A 186 -17.21 2.44 12.04
CA VAL A 186 -17.56 3.71 12.70
C VAL A 186 -18.72 4.39 11.98
N GLN A 187 -18.74 4.36 10.65
CA GLN A 187 -19.78 4.95 9.82
C GLN A 187 -21.14 4.31 10.11
N ASP A 188 -21.22 2.99 10.16
CA ASP A 188 -22.46 2.26 10.47
C ASP A 188 -23.07 2.67 11.82
N ILE A 189 -22.24 2.93 12.82
CA ILE A 189 -22.71 3.38 14.12
C ILE A 189 -23.17 4.83 14.06
N PHE A 190 -22.40 5.68 13.40
CA PHE A 190 -22.71 7.10 13.24
C PHE A 190 -24.04 7.31 12.50
N GLU A 191 -24.24 6.62 11.37
CA GLU A 191 -25.45 6.73 10.54
C GLU A 191 -26.70 6.24 11.28
N LYS A 192 -26.62 5.14 12.02
CA LYS A 192 -27.73 4.63 12.83
C LYS A 192 -28.19 5.65 13.85
N ARG A 193 -27.27 6.35 14.52
CA ARG A 193 -27.58 7.40 15.49
C ARG A 193 -28.17 8.67 14.89
N GLN A 194 -27.86 8.97 13.63
CA GLN A 194 -28.44 10.12 12.95
C GLN A 194 -29.88 9.84 12.43
N ALA A 195 -30.25 8.56 12.31
CA ALA A 195 -31.58 8.14 11.88
C ALA A 195 -32.61 8.00 13.03
N GLU A 196 -32.14 8.01 14.28
CA GLU A 196 -32.95 8.03 15.52
C GLU A 196 -33.26 9.47 15.94
#